data_b0211ea37a96c6e0ffd3c05aa4a7379d
#
_entry.id   b0211ea37a96c6e0ffd3c05aa4a7379d
#
_cell.length_a   1.000
_cell.length_b   1.000
_cell.length_c   1.000
_cell.angle_alpha   90.00
_cell.angle_beta   90.00
_cell.angle_gamma   90.00
#
_symmetry.space_group_name_H-M   'P 1'
#
loop_
_entity.id
_entity.type
_entity.pdbx_description
1 polymer ?
#
loop_
_entity_poly.entity_id
_entity_poly.type
_entity_poly.pdbx_seq_one_letter_code
_entity_poly.pdbx_strand_id
1 'polypeptide(L)'
;MTAPIWLTAADTALIGDRLCALGWLAPDEALTDVASAGDGNLNLVLRVFAIGRSAILKQARPWVEKYPTIAAPVERSAVEASFYQLVRAAPALRTFMPQLLGVDPAWHLLLMEDLGEQADAAALYHRASTDAAARTQLIAFLAGLHALDLPLAALPDNRAMLELNHAHIFTLPFAGADSDLAATAARLGQRYLLGAGPLLHGDFFPGAWVYGDDGVKVIDPEFCLFGPPEFDLGVMAAHLIVSGDPPEAPDHLGAAYQSAGGGAVDSALIRRFAGIELWRRLFGVAPLPVVLDHRRKDALIALAAGLIRA
;
A
#
# COMPACT_ATOMS: atom_id res chain seq x y z
N MET A 1 29.06 -6.21 12.20
CA MET A 1 27.93 -6.72 11.36
C MET A 1 28.36 -6.64 9.92
N THR A 2 28.26 -7.71 9.15
CA THR A 2 28.49 -7.69 7.70
C THR A 2 27.40 -6.86 7.02
N ALA A 3 27.78 -6.07 6.01
CA ALA A 3 26.81 -5.31 5.23
C ALA A 3 25.75 -6.24 4.61
N PRO A 4 24.49 -5.82 4.47
CA PRO A 4 23.47 -6.65 3.85
C PRO A 4 23.82 -6.94 2.40
N ILE A 5 23.56 -8.17 1.95
CA ILE A 5 23.65 -8.54 0.54
C ILE A 5 22.28 -8.34 -0.09
N TRP A 6 22.25 -7.70 -1.27
CA TRP A 6 21.03 -7.50 -2.01
C TRP A 6 20.72 -8.75 -2.82
N LEU A 7 19.72 -9.52 -2.35
CA LEU A 7 19.36 -10.83 -2.88
C LEU A 7 18.78 -10.75 -4.29
N THR A 8 18.91 -11.86 -5.02
CA THR A 8 18.21 -12.14 -6.26
C THR A 8 17.59 -13.54 -6.17
N ALA A 9 16.71 -13.90 -7.10
CA ALA A 9 16.16 -15.27 -7.14
C ALA A 9 17.24 -16.36 -7.33
N ALA A 10 18.42 -16.00 -7.85
CA ALA A 10 19.54 -16.93 -8.04
C ALA A 10 20.31 -17.24 -6.74
N ASP A 11 20.13 -16.47 -5.68
CA ASP A 11 20.88 -16.61 -4.41
C ASP A 11 20.26 -17.68 -3.48
N THR A 12 19.80 -18.79 -4.03
CA THR A 12 19.01 -19.84 -3.34
C THR A 12 19.69 -20.34 -2.06
N ALA A 13 21.00 -20.61 -2.09
CA ALA A 13 21.74 -21.08 -0.90
C ALA A 13 21.73 -20.03 0.22
N LEU A 14 22.02 -18.76 -0.12
CA LEU A 14 22.07 -17.67 0.84
C LEU A 14 20.67 -17.36 1.40
N ILE A 15 19.63 -17.44 0.58
CA ILE A 15 18.23 -17.33 1.01
C ILE A 15 17.92 -18.46 2.00
N GLY A 16 18.29 -19.71 1.68
CA GLY A 16 18.13 -20.86 2.56
C GLY A 16 18.76 -20.63 3.93
N ASP A 17 20.01 -20.16 3.99
CA ASP A 17 20.70 -19.83 5.24
C ASP A 17 19.94 -18.79 6.07
N ARG A 18 19.37 -17.75 5.43
CA ARG A 18 18.56 -16.73 6.12
C ARG A 18 17.25 -17.32 6.65
N LEU A 19 16.60 -18.18 5.89
CA LEU A 19 15.35 -18.82 6.30
C LEU A 19 15.56 -19.83 7.44
N CYS A 20 16.71 -20.53 7.48
CA CYS A 20 17.13 -21.32 8.63
C CYS A 20 17.34 -20.42 9.86
N ALA A 21 18.03 -19.29 9.70
CA ALA A 21 18.25 -18.34 10.78
C ALA A 21 16.95 -17.73 11.33
N LEU A 22 15.92 -17.59 10.49
CA LEU A 22 14.57 -17.16 10.88
C LEU A 22 13.72 -18.30 11.49
N GLY A 23 14.22 -19.54 11.47
CA GLY A 23 13.51 -20.72 11.97
C GLY A 23 12.37 -21.20 11.06
N TRP A 24 12.30 -20.72 9.79
CA TRP A 24 11.32 -21.19 8.83
C TRP A 24 11.74 -22.47 8.13
N LEU A 25 13.04 -22.65 7.87
CA LEU A 25 13.63 -23.92 7.46
C LEU A 25 14.30 -24.60 8.64
N ALA A 26 14.18 -25.91 8.74
CA ALA A 26 15.01 -26.70 9.63
C ALA A 26 16.46 -26.79 9.07
N PRO A 27 17.48 -27.07 9.91
CA PRO A 27 18.89 -27.12 9.47
C PRO A 27 19.19 -28.14 8.37
N ASP A 28 18.38 -29.19 8.26
CA ASP A 28 18.46 -30.25 7.25
C ASP A 28 17.48 -30.08 6.07
N GLU A 29 16.70 -28.97 6.08
CA GLU A 29 15.76 -28.64 5.03
C GLU A 29 16.41 -27.72 3.98
N ALA A 30 16.01 -27.90 2.71
CA ALA A 30 16.47 -27.07 1.62
C ALA A 30 15.27 -26.43 0.88
N LEU A 31 15.52 -25.29 0.26
CA LEU A 31 14.57 -24.73 -0.70
C LEU A 31 14.49 -25.64 -1.92
N THR A 32 13.29 -25.87 -2.40
CA THR A 32 13.03 -26.60 -3.64
C THR A 32 13.01 -25.67 -4.85
N ASP A 33 12.62 -24.41 -4.65
CA ASP A 33 12.60 -23.38 -5.70
C ASP A 33 12.57 -21.98 -5.10
N VAL A 34 12.95 -20.97 -5.90
CA VAL A 34 12.82 -19.54 -5.62
C VAL A 34 12.38 -18.85 -6.89
N ALA A 35 11.23 -18.19 -6.87
CA ALA A 35 10.67 -17.47 -8.00
C ALA A 35 10.38 -16.00 -7.65
N SER A 36 10.31 -15.13 -8.65
CA SER A 36 9.78 -13.78 -8.45
C SER A 36 8.30 -13.86 -8.10
N ALA A 37 7.85 -13.12 -7.09
CA ALA A 37 6.45 -13.05 -6.68
C ALA A 37 5.87 -11.68 -7.07
N GLY A 38 5.39 -11.60 -8.30
CA GLY A 38 4.79 -10.38 -8.85
C GLY A 38 5.80 -9.28 -9.24
N ASP A 39 5.26 -8.17 -9.75
CA ASP A 39 6.03 -6.97 -10.13
C ASP A 39 6.22 -6.05 -8.94
N GLY A 40 6.99 -6.45 -7.93
CA GLY A 40 7.28 -5.61 -6.77
C GLY A 40 7.74 -4.21 -7.20
N ASN A 41 6.99 -3.17 -6.83
CA ASN A 41 7.32 -1.80 -7.26
C ASN A 41 8.48 -1.23 -6.44
N LEU A 42 8.47 -1.43 -5.13
CA LEU A 42 9.40 -0.80 -4.19
C LEU A 42 10.44 -1.77 -3.63
N ASN A 43 10.02 -3.01 -3.32
CA ASN A 43 10.84 -4.06 -2.72
C ASN A 43 11.13 -5.18 -3.72
N LEU A 44 12.24 -5.91 -3.50
CA LEU A 44 12.36 -7.26 -4.05
C LEU A 44 11.31 -8.14 -3.37
N VAL A 45 10.53 -8.88 -4.15
CA VAL A 45 9.54 -9.85 -3.65
C VAL A 45 9.78 -11.20 -4.31
N LEU A 46 10.11 -12.21 -3.49
CA LEU A 46 10.36 -13.57 -3.92
C LEU A 46 9.36 -14.51 -3.26
N ARG A 47 8.90 -15.50 -4.02
CA ARG A 47 8.22 -16.68 -3.48
C ARG A 47 9.26 -17.77 -3.28
N VAL A 48 9.39 -18.26 -2.06
CA VAL A 48 10.30 -19.31 -1.68
C VAL A 48 9.52 -20.60 -1.41
N PHE A 49 10.00 -21.71 -1.93
CA PHE A 49 9.35 -23.00 -1.81
C PHE A 49 10.20 -23.97 -1.00
N ALA A 50 9.56 -24.71 -0.10
CA ALA A 50 10.09 -25.87 0.58
C ALA A 50 9.11 -27.04 0.38
N ILE A 51 9.45 -28.23 0.86
CA ILE A 51 8.58 -29.40 0.71
C ILE A 51 7.23 -29.14 1.39
N GLY A 52 6.17 -29.09 0.59
CA GLY A 52 4.79 -28.97 1.08
C GLY A 52 4.38 -27.57 1.56
N ARG A 53 5.22 -26.53 1.38
CA ARG A 53 4.89 -25.15 1.78
C ARG A 53 5.65 -24.10 0.96
N SER A 54 5.10 -22.89 0.96
CA SER A 54 5.73 -21.70 0.40
C SER A 54 5.62 -20.51 1.34
N ALA A 55 6.41 -19.49 1.09
CA ALA A 55 6.33 -18.21 1.79
C ALA A 55 6.74 -17.08 0.84
N ILE A 56 6.38 -15.84 1.19
CA ILE A 56 6.83 -14.63 0.50
C ILE A 56 7.99 -14.01 1.28
N LEU A 57 9.12 -13.83 0.62
CA LEU A 57 10.28 -13.12 1.14
C LEU A 57 10.37 -11.74 0.49
N LYS A 58 10.29 -10.68 1.29
CA LYS A 58 10.48 -9.30 0.85
C LYS A 58 11.82 -8.77 1.34
N GLN A 59 12.54 -8.04 0.48
CA GLN A 59 13.74 -7.29 0.88
C GLN A 59 13.59 -5.82 0.52
N ALA A 60 13.69 -4.95 1.51
CA ALA A 60 13.81 -3.52 1.29
C ALA A 60 15.23 -3.17 0.86
N ARG A 61 15.38 -2.56 -0.32
CA ARG A 61 16.65 -2.11 -0.91
C ARG A 61 16.79 -0.60 -0.79
N PRO A 62 18.01 -0.03 -0.85
CA PRO A 62 18.20 1.41 -0.79
C PRO A 62 17.79 2.14 -2.08
N TRP A 63 16.96 1.51 -2.90
CA TRP A 63 16.35 2.06 -4.11
C TRP A 63 14.96 1.46 -4.32
N VAL A 64 14.18 2.11 -5.19
CA VAL A 64 12.90 1.57 -5.68
C VAL A 64 13.20 0.47 -6.69
N GLU A 65 12.70 -0.75 -6.48
CA GLU A 65 13.04 -1.93 -7.29
C GLU A 65 12.76 -1.70 -8.78
N LYS A 66 11.60 -1.13 -9.10
CA LYS A 66 11.20 -0.81 -10.48
C LYS A 66 11.94 0.39 -11.08
N TYR A 67 12.45 1.29 -10.23
CA TYR A 67 13.14 2.52 -10.63
C TYR A 67 14.44 2.70 -9.83
N PRO A 68 15.51 1.94 -10.14
CA PRO A 68 16.73 1.90 -9.30
C PRO A 68 17.47 3.23 -9.15
N THR A 69 17.12 4.24 -9.95
CA THR A 69 17.65 5.61 -9.83
C THR A 69 16.96 6.42 -8.72
N ILE A 70 15.85 5.95 -8.19
CA ILE A 70 15.12 6.58 -7.08
C ILE A 70 15.59 5.91 -5.79
N ALA A 71 16.27 6.67 -4.92
CA ALA A 71 16.65 6.19 -3.59
C ALA A 71 15.42 5.95 -2.72
N ALA A 72 15.44 4.86 -1.93
CA ALA A 72 14.36 4.52 -0.98
C ALA A 72 14.94 4.10 0.36
N PRO A 73 14.41 4.60 1.50
CA PRO A 73 14.86 4.24 2.84
C PRO A 73 14.64 2.74 3.12
N VAL A 74 15.67 2.03 3.58
CA VAL A 74 15.58 0.60 3.91
C VAL A 74 14.81 0.35 5.22
N GLU A 75 14.73 1.36 6.07
CA GLU A 75 14.02 1.38 7.35
C GLU A 75 12.51 1.10 7.19
N ARG A 76 11.97 1.28 5.98
CA ARG A 76 10.58 0.94 5.66
C ARG A 76 10.23 -0.51 5.97
N SER A 77 11.20 -1.44 5.92
CA SER A 77 10.98 -2.83 6.32
C SER A 77 10.61 -2.98 7.80
N ALA A 78 11.23 -2.20 8.68
CA ALA A 78 10.89 -2.20 10.11
C ALA A 78 9.52 -1.58 10.36
N VAL A 79 9.14 -0.55 9.59
CA VAL A 79 7.83 0.09 9.66
C VAL A 79 6.74 -0.87 9.21
N GLU A 80 6.94 -1.53 8.06
CA GLU A 80 6.03 -2.56 7.54
C GLU A 80 5.86 -3.72 8.52
N ALA A 81 6.98 -4.23 9.09
CA ALA A 81 6.93 -5.27 10.12
C ALA A 81 6.10 -4.86 11.34
N SER A 82 6.30 -3.63 11.82
CA SER A 82 5.56 -3.08 12.96
C SER A 82 4.07 -2.97 12.67
N PHE A 83 3.68 -2.54 11.47
CA PHE A 83 2.29 -2.49 11.05
C PHE A 83 1.62 -3.87 11.12
N TYR A 84 2.25 -4.90 10.53
CA TYR A 84 1.72 -6.27 10.60
C TYR A 84 1.57 -6.77 12.03
N GLN A 85 2.52 -6.45 12.92
CA GLN A 85 2.46 -6.84 14.34
C GLN A 85 1.29 -6.15 15.07
N LEU A 86 1.07 -4.84 14.82
CA LEU A 86 -0.03 -4.07 15.39
C LEU A 86 -1.39 -4.61 14.93
N VAL A 87 -1.56 -4.83 13.64
CA VAL A 87 -2.80 -5.38 13.07
C VAL A 87 -3.08 -6.79 13.58
N ARG A 88 -2.04 -7.64 13.69
CA ARG A 88 -2.18 -9.00 14.24
C ARG A 88 -2.68 -9.01 15.69
N ALA A 89 -2.29 -8.02 16.48
CA ALA A 89 -2.73 -7.86 17.87
C ALA A 89 -4.23 -7.51 17.97
N ALA A 90 -4.84 -7.01 16.89
CA ALA A 90 -6.26 -6.67 16.81
C ALA A 90 -7.07 -7.84 16.20
N PRO A 91 -7.86 -8.60 17.00
CA PRO A 91 -8.54 -9.82 16.51
C PRO A 91 -9.45 -9.61 15.30
N ALA A 92 -10.10 -8.44 15.21
CA ALA A 92 -10.99 -8.10 14.10
C ALA A 92 -10.25 -7.83 12.77
N LEU A 93 -8.96 -7.52 12.82
CA LEU A 93 -8.18 -7.12 11.65
C LEU A 93 -7.22 -8.21 11.16
N ARG A 94 -6.76 -9.10 12.06
CA ARG A 94 -5.73 -10.09 11.74
C ARG A 94 -6.07 -11.02 10.58
N THR A 95 -7.36 -11.21 10.28
CA THR A 95 -7.82 -12.05 9.17
C THR A 95 -7.75 -11.36 7.82
N PHE A 96 -7.59 -10.04 7.80
CA PHE A 96 -7.48 -9.26 6.57
C PHE A 96 -6.06 -9.20 6.01
N MET A 97 -5.06 -9.65 6.74
CA MET A 97 -3.67 -9.52 6.31
C MET A 97 -2.94 -10.85 6.36
N PRO A 98 -1.91 -11.06 5.52
CA PRO A 98 -1.03 -12.22 5.63
C PRO A 98 -0.30 -12.20 6.96
N GLN A 99 0.05 -13.39 7.44
CA GLN A 99 0.83 -13.54 8.66
C GLN A 99 2.28 -13.13 8.42
N LEU A 100 2.86 -12.30 9.28
CA LEU A 100 4.30 -12.08 9.36
C LEU A 100 4.94 -13.29 10.06
N LEU A 101 5.75 -14.06 9.32
CA LEU A 101 6.39 -15.30 9.77
C LEU A 101 7.76 -15.06 10.38
N GLY A 102 8.49 -14.01 9.91
CA GLY A 102 9.81 -13.69 10.41
C GLY A 102 10.29 -12.32 9.95
N VAL A 103 11.25 -11.77 10.69
CA VAL A 103 11.91 -10.48 10.40
C VAL A 103 13.42 -10.65 10.57
N ASP A 104 14.20 -10.25 9.58
CA ASP A 104 15.66 -10.09 9.70
C ASP A 104 16.03 -8.61 9.51
N PRO A 105 16.16 -7.85 10.61
CA PRO A 105 16.48 -6.42 10.53
C PRO A 105 17.86 -6.14 9.92
N ALA A 106 18.80 -7.07 10.06
CA ALA A 106 20.16 -6.90 9.55
C ALA A 106 20.23 -6.98 8.01
N TRP A 107 19.26 -7.65 7.40
CA TRP A 107 19.16 -7.81 5.96
C TRP A 107 17.92 -7.14 5.37
N HIS A 108 17.18 -6.38 6.19
CA HIS A 108 15.93 -5.74 5.81
C HIS A 108 14.93 -6.69 5.16
N LEU A 109 14.84 -7.94 5.72
CA LEU A 109 13.97 -9.00 5.21
C LEU A 109 12.72 -9.14 6.06
N LEU A 110 11.61 -9.36 5.36
CA LEU A 110 10.35 -9.83 5.92
C LEU A 110 10.00 -11.17 5.29
N LEU A 111 9.65 -12.14 6.11
CA LEU A 111 9.10 -13.42 5.67
C LEU A 111 7.62 -13.45 6.01
N MET A 112 6.79 -13.71 5.04
CA MET A 112 5.35 -13.60 5.14
C MET A 112 4.64 -14.85 4.64
N GLU A 113 3.43 -15.07 5.11
CA GLU A 113 2.51 -16.06 4.57
C GLU A 113 2.33 -15.85 3.06
N ASP A 114 2.40 -16.95 2.32
CA ASP A 114 2.07 -16.97 0.90
C ASP A 114 0.56 -17.17 0.73
N LEU A 115 -0.10 -16.18 0.14
CA LEU A 115 -1.53 -16.22 -0.16
C LEU A 115 -1.84 -17.02 -1.44
N GLY A 116 -0.83 -17.67 -2.03
CA GLY A 116 -0.96 -18.41 -3.29
C GLY A 116 -0.88 -17.53 -4.54
N GLU A 117 -1.20 -18.11 -5.69
CA GLU A 117 -1.25 -17.41 -6.98
C GLU A 117 -2.55 -16.60 -7.10
N GLN A 118 -2.74 -15.66 -6.19
CA GLN A 118 -3.89 -14.77 -6.22
C GLN A 118 -3.58 -13.57 -7.12
N ALA A 119 -4.54 -13.18 -7.94
CA ALA A 119 -4.45 -11.93 -8.65
C ALA A 119 -4.67 -10.78 -7.67
N ASP A 120 -3.83 -9.74 -7.73
CA ASP A 120 -4.16 -8.48 -7.11
C ASP A 120 -5.46 -7.92 -7.71
N ALA A 121 -6.11 -7.01 -6.99
CA ALA A 121 -7.33 -6.40 -7.46
C ALA A 121 -7.11 -5.43 -8.65
N ALA A 122 -5.92 -5.36 -9.25
CA ALA A 122 -5.67 -4.57 -10.45
C ALA A 122 -6.56 -5.01 -11.61
N ALA A 123 -7.03 -6.27 -11.61
CA ALA A 123 -8.09 -6.74 -12.50
C ALA A 123 -9.38 -5.90 -12.44
N LEU A 124 -9.62 -5.15 -11.35
CA LEU A 124 -10.72 -4.19 -11.21
C LEU A 124 -10.75 -3.13 -12.31
N TYR A 125 -9.60 -2.68 -12.78
CA TYR A 125 -9.55 -1.68 -13.85
C TYR A 125 -10.09 -2.17 -15.19
N HIS A 126 -10.23 -3.48 -15.34
CA HIS A 126 -10.77 -4.15 -16.53
C HIS A 126 -12.20 -4.68 -16.32
N ARG A 127 -12.72 -4.61 -15.10
CA ARG A 127 -14.09 -5.04 -14.75
C ARG A 127 -14.92 -3.79 -14.42
N ALA A 128 -16.20 -3.83 -14.74
CA ALA A 128 -17.10 -2.68 -14.58
C ALA A 128 -17.48 -2.37 -13.11
N SER A 129 -17.06 -3.14 -12.13
CA SER A 129 -17.30 -2.87 -10.70
C SER A 129 -16.47 -3.76 -9.78
N THR A 130 -16.19 -3.27 -8.56
CA THR A 130 -15.72 -4.08 -7.44
C THR A 130 -16.86 -4.98 -6.95
N ASP A 131 -16.57 -6.23 -6.63
CA ASP A 131 -17.53 -7.06 -5.89
C ASP A 131 -17.98 -6.33 -4.61
N ALA A 132 -19.31 -6.24 -4.42
CA ALA A 132 -19.89 -5.53 -3.27
C ALA A 132 -19.44 -6.13 -1.92
N ALA A 133 -19.25 -7.44 -1.84
CA ALA A 133 -18.75 -8.11 -0.64
C ALA A 133 -17.30 -7.72 -0.35
N ALA A 134 -16.43 -7.73 -1.36
CA ALA A 134 -15.05 -7.30 -1.24
C ALA A 134 -14.96 -5.82 -0.82
N ARG A 135 -15.77 -4.95 -1.42
CA ARG A 135 -15.84 -3.54 -1.02
C ARG A 135 -16.24 -3.37 0.44
N THR A 136 -17.24 -4.10 0.90
CA THR A 136 -17.67 -4.09 2.32
C THR A 136 -16.53 -4.51 3.25
N GLN A 137 -15.78 -5.55 2.89
CA GLN A 137 -14.65 -6.03 3.66
C GLN A 137 -13.50 -5.00 3.70
N LEU A 138 -13.17 -4.37 2.59
CA LEU A 138 -12.14 -3.32 2.51
C LEU A 138 -12.52 -2.11 3.37
N ILE A 139 -13.78 -1.69 3.34
CA ILE A 139 -14.30 -0.60 4.20
C ILE A 139 -14.25 -0.99 5.68
N ALA A 140 -14.65 -2.22 6.01
CA ALA A 140 -14.57 -2.72 7.38
C ALA A 140 -13.12 -2.80 7.89
N PHE A 141 -12.17 -3.18 7.03
CA PHE A 141 -10.75 -3.14 7.36
C PHE A 141 -10.28 -1.72 7.69
N LEU A 142 -10.57 -0.72 6.85
CA LEU A 142 -10.20 0.67 7.12
C LEU A 142 -10.86 1.21 8.38
N ALA A 143 -12.16 0.94 8.60
CA ALA A 143 -12.86 1.36 9.80
C ALA A 143 -12.21 0.77 11.07
N GLY A 144 -11.87 -0.52 11.04
CA GLY A 144 -11.19 -1.20 12.14
C GLY A 144 -9.75 -0.71 12.34
N LEU A 145 -8.99 -0.50 11.27
CA LEU A 145 -7.61 0.02 11.32
C LEU A 145 -7.57 1.42 11.94
N HIS A 146 -8.43 2.31 11.46
CA HIS A 146 -8.49 3.69 11.94
C HIS A 146 -9.10 3.82 13.35
N ALA A 147 -9.76 2.77 13.86
CA ALA A 147 -10.27 2.73 15.23
C ALA A 147 -9.23 2.24 16.26
N LEU A 148 -8.04 1.81 15.83
CA LEU A 148 -6.98 1.38 16.75
C LEU A 148 -6.48 2.58 17.57
N ASP A 149 -6.57 2.45 18.89
CA ASP A 149 -6.00 3.44 19.82
C ASP A 149 -4.52 3.12 20.05
N LEU A 150 -3.66 3.78 19.28
CA LEU A 150 -2.22 3.54 19.26
C LEU A 150 -1.46 4.83 19.56
N PRO A 151 -0.39 4.76 20.38
CA PRO A 151 0.51 5.90 20.54
C PRO A 151 1.31 6.11 19.25
N LEU A 152 1.70 7.36 18.96
CA LEU A 152 2.55 7.67 17.78
C LEU A 152 3.86 6.87 17.77
N ALA A 153 4.39 6.54 18.95
CA ALA A 153 5.60 5.71 19.10
C ALA A 153 5.38 4.22 18.76
N ALA A 154 4.17 3.80 18.41
CA ALA A 154 3.90 2.41 17.98
C ALA A 154 4.57 2.04 16.64
N LEU A 155 4.84 3.03 15.80
CA LEU A 155 5.64 2.86 14.58
C LEU A 155 7.07 3.38 14.79
N PRO A 156 8.09 2.74 14.17
CA PRO A 156 9.41 3.32 14.01
C PRO A 156 9.37 4.64 13.24
N ASP A 157 10.46 5.42 13.32
CA ASP A 157 10.58 6.63 12.50
C ASP A 157 10.54 6.30 11.00
N ASN A 158 9.58 6.88 10.30
CA ASN A 158 9.33 6.70 8.87
C ASN A 158 9.42 8.02 8.09
N ARG A 159 10.01 9.04 8.67
CA ARG A 159 10.05 10.40 8.09
C ARG A 159 10.59 10.44 6.66
N ALA A 160 11.73 9.77 6.41
CA ALA A 160 12.33 9.77 5.09
C ALA A 160 11.42 9.15 4.02
N MET A 161 10.68 8.09 4.38
CA MET A 161 9.71 7.46 3.49
C MET A 161 8.47 8.34 3.26
N LEU A 162 7.99 9.02 4.32
CA LEU A 162 6.88 9.97 4.22
C LEU A 162 7.25 11.17 3.35
N GLU A 163 8.48 11.70 3.45
CA GLU A 163 8.98 12.78 2.60
C GLU A 163 9.09 12.35 1.13
N LEU A 164 9.61 11.14 0.87
CA LEU A 164 9.64 10.56 -0.48
C LEU A 164 8.22 10.47 -1.06
N ASN A 165 7.30 9.86 -0.31
CA ASN A 165 5.91 9.68 -0.74
C ASN A 165 5.20 11.04 -0.93
N HIS A 166 5.40 11.98 0.00
CA HIS A 166 4.90 13.35 -0.12
C HIS A 166 5.35 14.03 -1.42
N ALA A 167 6.64 13.94 -1.76
CA ALA A 167 7.16 14.53 -2.99
C ALA A 167 6.47 13.93 -4.23
N HIS A 168 6.27 12.62 -4.25
CA HIS A 168 5.67 11.90 -5.38
C HIS A 168 4.14 12.01 -5.46
N ILE A 169 3.46 12.39 -4.37
CA ILE A 169 2.00 12.58 -4.35
C ILE A 169 1.63 14.06 -4.54
N PHE A 170 2.27 14.97 -3.80
CA PHE A 170 1.79 16.35 -3.64
C PHE A 170 2.67 17.41 -4.32
N THR A 171 3.87 17.07 -4.78
CA THR A 171 4.82 18.05 -5.34
C THR A 171 5.13 17.79 -6.81
N LEU A 172 5.77 16.68 -7.12
CA LEU A 172 6.26 16.39 -8.47
C LEU A 172 5.15 16.34 -9.53
N PRO A 173 3.99 15.69 -9.28
CA PRO A 173 2.90 15.65 -10.26
C PRO A 173 2.27 17.01 -10.55
N PHE A 174 2.49 18.00 -9.67
CA PHE A 174 1.91 19.34 -9.77
C PHE A 174 2.88 20.40 -10.32
N ALA A 175 4.09 20.02 -10.73
CA ALA A 175 5.11 20.96 -11.21
C ALA A 175 4.69 21.78 -12.46
N GLY A 176 3.72 21.29 -13.24
CA GLY A 176 3.15 22.00 -14.40
C GLY A 176 1.66 22.33 -14.26
N ALA A 177 1.10 22.19 -13.07
CA ALA A 177 -0.33 22.44 -12.82
C ALA A 177 -0.60 23.95 -12.61
N ASP A 178 -1.90 24.33 -12.73
CA ASP A 178 -2.35 25.68 -12.36
C ASP A 178 -1.98 25.98 -10.89
N SER A 179 -1.68 27.26 -10.63
CA SER A 179 -1.23 27.72 -9.30
C SER A 179 -2.17 27.31 -8.17
N ASP A 180 -3.49 27.35 -8.40
CA ASP A 180 -4.49 26.99 -7.39
C ASP A 180 -4.51 25.51 -7.07
N LEU A 181 -4.33 24.65 -8.08
CA LEU A 181 -4.19 23.21 -7.90
C LEU A 181 -2.91 22.89 -7.13
N ALA A 182 -1.78 23.47 -7.54
CA ALA A 182 -0.51 23.28 -6.87
C ALA A 182 -0.54 23.77 -5.42
N ALA A 183 -1.16 24.92 -5.14
CA ALA A 183 -1.31 25.45 -3.79
C ALA A 183 -2.21 24.57 -2.93
N THR A 184 -3.29 24.02 -3.49
CA THR A 184 -4.17 23.08 -2.75
C THR A 184 -3.47 21.78 -2.48
N ALA A 185 -2.74 21.20 -3.45
CA ALA A 185 -1.92 20.00 -3.26
C ALA A 185 -0.89 20.22 -2.15
N ALA A 186 -0.19 21.36 -2.14
CA ALA A 186 0.78 21.68 -1.10
C ALA A 186 0.15 21.74 0.30
N ARG A 187 -1.05 22.36 0.46
CA ARG A 187 -1.77 22.37 1.74
C ARG A 187 -2.18 20.97 2.21
N LEU A 188 -2.66 20.13 1.31
CA LEU A 188 -3.02 18.74 1.61
C LEU A 188 -1.78 17.91 1.97
N GLY A 189 -0.67 18.14 1.27
CA GLY A 189 0.62 17.54 1.60
C GLY A 189 1.13 17.91 2.99
N GLN A 190 0.97 19.18 3.41
CA GLN A 190 1.28 19.57 4.78
C GLN A 190 0.41 18.82 5.79
N ARG A 191 -0.90 18.69 5.51
CA ARG A 191 -1.81 17.91 6.38
C ARG A 191 -1.42 16.43 6.47
N TYR A 192 -0.99 15.84 5.36
CA TYR A 192 -0.45 14.46 5.32
C TYR A 192 0.79 14.31 6.23
N LEU A 193 1.70 15.28 6.23
CA LEU A 193 2.94 15.25 7.01
C LEU A 193 2.76 15.56 8.51
N LEU A 194 1.61 16.09 8.95
CA LEU A 194 1.39 16.46 10.36
C LEU A 194 1.48 15.27 11.32
N GLY A 195 1.32 14.04 10.85
CA GLY A 195 1.44 12.84 11.68
C GLY A 195 0.39 12.75 12.79
N ALA A 196 -0.76 13.42 12.62
CA ALA A 196 -1.84 13.44 13.60
C ALA A 196 -3.08 12.72 13.09
N GLY A 197 -3.63 11.79 13.88
CA GLY A 197 -4.79 10.99 13.54
C GLY A 197 -4.57 9.50 13.78
N PRO A 198 -5.44 8.63 13.24
CA PRO A 198 -5.31 7.18 13.33
C PRO A 198 -4.14 6.63 12.50
N LEU A 199 -3.83 5.35 12.72
CA LEU A 199 -2.92 4.60 11.86
C LEU A 199 -3.59 4.37 10.49
N LEU A 200 -2.91 4.78 9.41
CA LEU A 200 -3.33 4.61 8.02
C LEU A 200 -2.49 3.51 7.35
N HIS A 201 -3.05 2.90 6.31
CA HIS A 201 -2.31 2.03 5.39
C HIS A 201 -1.31 2.84 4.55
N GLY A 202 -1.70 4.01 4.07
CA GLY A 202 -0.83 4.96 3.37
C GLY A 202 -0.69 4.77 1.85
N ASP A 203 -1.13 3.63 1.30
CA ASP A 203 -1.26 3.39 -0.16
C ASP A 203 -2.37 2.34 -0.41
N PHE A 204 -3.61 2.69 0.00
CA PHE A 204 -4.75 1.76 0.00
C PHE A 204 -5.45 1.70 -1.36
N PHE A 205 -4.84 1.04 -2.32
CA PHE A 205 -5.29 0.93 -3.70
C PHE A 205 -5.40 -0.54 -4.16
N PRO A 206 -5.99 -0.85 -5.35
CA PRO A 206 -6.19 -2.23 -5.81
C PRO A 206 -4.94 -3.11 -5.87
N GLY A 207 -3.75 -2.55 -6.07
CA GLY A 207 -2.49 -3.30 -6.00
C GLY A 207 -2.11 -3.78 -4.60
N ALA A 208 -2.72 -3.21 -3.55
CA ALA A 208 -2.59 -3.64 -2.17
C ALA A 208 -3.74 -4.55 -1.70
N TRP A 209 -4.66 -4.94 -2.58
CA TRP A 209 -5.79 -5.83 -2.26
C TRP A 209 -5.64 -7.14 -3.02
N VAL A 210 -5.71 -8.26 -2.33
CA VAL A 210 -5.59 -9.60 -2.89
C VAL A 210 -6.87 -10.36 -2.62
N TYR A 211 -7.48 -10.93 -3.67
CA TYR A 211 -8.68 -11.75 -3.54
C TYR A 211 -8.30 -13.20 -3.25
N GLY A 212 -8.66 -13.70 -2.06
CA GLY A 212 -8.48 -15.08 -1.65
C GLY A 212 -9.81 -15.82 -1.52
N ASP A 213 -9.72 -17.14 -1.30
CA ASP A 213 -10.90 -17.98 -1.08
C ASP A 213 -11.68 -17.56 0.17
N ASP A 214 -11.01 -17.01 1.17
CA ASP A 214 -11.57 -16.54 2.44
C ASP A 214 -11.94 -15.03 2.42
N GLY A 215 -11.95 -14.40 1.25
CA GLY A 215 -12.25 -12.97 1.09
C GLY A 215 -11.04 -12.12 0.72
N VAL A 216 -11.11 -10.83 1.02
CA VAL A 216 -10.05 -9.88 0.65
C VAL A 216 -8.95 -9.87 1.70
N LYS A 217 -7.70 -9.88 1.23
CA LYS A 217 -6.51 -9.60 2.04
C LYS A 217 -5.91 -8.26 1.62
N VAL A 218 -5.32 -7.57 2.60
CA VAL A 218 -4.62 -6.30 2.40
C VAL A 218 -3.13 -6.54 2.61
N ILE A 219 -2.31 -6.03 1.70
CA ILE A 219 -0.86 -6.20 1.69
C ILE A 219 -0.15 -4.85 1.52
N ASP A 220 1.17 -4.84 1.68
CA ASP A 220 2.07 -3.72 1.36
C ASP A 220 1.83 -2.41 2.13
N PRO A 221 1.76 -2.43 3.49
CA PRO A 221 1.58 -1.23 4.30
C PRO A 221 2.89 -0.44 4.53
N GLU A 222 3.85 -0.48 3.61
CA GLU A 222 5.19 0.13 3.75
C GLU A 222 5.16 1.67 3.81
N PHE A 223 4.06 2.28 3.38
CA PHE A 223 3.81 3.72 3.47
C PHE A 223 2.95 4.12 4.69
N CYS A 224 2.71 3.19 5.61
CA CYS A 224 1.84 3.44 6.76
C CYS A 224 2.32 4.64 7.59
N LEU A 225 1.36 5.38 8.12
CA LEU A 225 1.59 6.60 8.87
C LEU A 225 0.44 6.87 9.83
N PHE A 226 0.64 7.77 10.78
CA PHE A 226 -0.46 8.39 11.49
C PHE A 226 -0.92 9.63 10.72
N GLY A 227 -2.21 9.70 10.36
CA GLY A 227 -2.70 10.75 9.48
C GLY A 227 -4.22 10.86 9.40
N PRO A 228 -4.76 11.72 8.50
CA PRO A 228 -6.19 11.88 8.31
C PRO A 228 -6.78 10.64 7.62
N PRO A 229 -7.82 9.99 8.18
CA PRO A 229 -8.46 8.80 7.60
C PRO A 229 -9.00 9.04 6.19
N GLU A 230 -9.30 10.28 5.85
CA GLU A 230 -9.73 10.72 4.53
C GLU A 230 -8.67 10.46 3.43
N PHE A 231 -7.39 10.29 3.82
CA PHE A 231 -6.35 9.97 2.86
C PHE A 231 -6.54 8.56 2.27
N ASP A 232 -6.62 7.52 3.11
CA ASP A 232 -6.86 6.14 2.65
C ASP A 232 -8.20 6.02 1.90
N LEU A 233 -9.25 6.67 2.42
CA LEU A 233 -10.57 6.72 1.76
C LEU A 233 -10.50 7.43 0.40
N GLY A 234 -9.74 8.51 0.29
CA GLY A 234 -9.54 9.25 -0.96
C GLY A 234 -8.78 8.42 -1.99
N VAL A 235 -7.71 7.72 -1.57
CA VAL A 235 -6.98 6.80 -2.44
C VAL A 235 -7.93 5.70 -2.95
N MET A 236 -8.66 5.03 -2.06
CA MET A 236 -9.64 4.01 -2.46
C MET A 236 -10.68 4.56 -3.43
N ALA A 237 -11.28 5.72 -3.14
CA ALA A 237 -12.30 6.34 -3.98
C ALA A 237 -11.78 6.66 -5.39
N ALA A 238 -10.56 7.18 -5.51
CA ALA A 238 -9.94 7.47 -6.81
C ALA A 238 -9.86 6.23 -7.70
N HIS A 239 -9.44 5.11 -7.13
CA HIS A 239 -9.31 3.85 -7.88
C HIS A 239 -10.67 3.20 -8.21
N LEU A 240 -11.68 3.37 -7.35
CA LEU A 240 -13.06 2.98 -7.67
C LEU A 240 -13.62 3.79 -8.84
N ILE A 241 -13.37 5.10 -8.90
CA ILE A 241 -13.76 5.97 -10.02
C ILE A 241 -13.06 5.50 -11.32
N VAL A 242 -11.77 5.20 -11.27
CA VAL A 242 -11.04 4.65 -12.45
C VAL A 242 -11.66 3.32 -12.90
N SER A 243 -12.19 2.52 -11.99
CA SER A 243 -12.84 1.23 -12.27
C SER A 243 -14.30 1.36 -12.70
N GLY A 244 -14.84 2.59 -12.78
CA GLY A 244 -16.19 2.86 -13.31
C GLY A 244 -17.22 3.31 -12.30
N ASP A 245 -16.86 3.50 -11.04
CA ASP A 245 -17.75 4.12 -10.06
C ASP A 245 -18.02 5.61 -10.43
N PRO A 246 -19.14 6.18 -10.00
CA PRO A 246 -19.47 7.57 -10.29
C PRO A 246 -18.56 8.55 -9.54
N PRO A 247 -18.47 9.81 -9.97
CA PRO A 247 -17.69 10.87 -9.32
C PRO A 247 -18.05 11.11 -7.84
N GLU A 248 -19.25 10.70 -7.41
CA GLU A 248 -19.76 10.77 -6.04
C GLU A 248 -19.24 9.63 -5.14
N ALA A 249 -18.42 8.72 -5.65
CA ALA A 249 -17.85 7.62 -4.89
C ALA A 249 -17.19 8.04 -3.55
N PRO A 250 -16.50 9.20 -3.44
CA PRO A 250 -15.96 9.67 -2.16
C PRO A 250 -17.03 9.85 -1.06
N ASP A 251 -18.20 10.36 -1.41
CA ASP A 251 -19.29 10.59 -0.45
C ASP A 251 -19.93 9.29 0.00
N HIS A 252 -20.19 8.40 -0.96
CA HIS A 252 -20.73 7.06 -0.68
C HIS A 252 -19.77 6.27 0.21
N LEU A 253 -18.47 6.38 -0.05
CA LEU A 253 -17.44 5.68 0.71
C LEU A 253 -17.33 6.22 2.13
N GLY A 254 -17.37 7.55 2.32
CA GLY A 254 -17.38 8.19 3.64
C GLY A 254 -18.58 7.75 4.49
N ALA A 255 -19.79 7.70 3.91
CA ALA A 255 -20.98 7.22 4.57
C ALA A 255 -20.89 5.71 4.94
N ALA A 256 -20.40 4.88 4.03
CA ALA A 256 -20.23 3.45 4.26
C ALA A 256 -19.17 3.17 5.34
N TYR A 257 -18.06 3.93 5.34
CA TYR A 257 -17.03 3.85 6.37
C TYR A 257 -17.56 4.17 7.77
N GLN A 258 -18.34 5.25 7.93
CA GLN A 258 -18.97 5.58 9.21
C GLN A 258 -19.97 4.49 9.62
N SER A 259 -20.75 3.96 8.68
CA SER A 259 -21.69 2.86 8.94
C SER A 259 -20.99 1.56 9.37
N ALA A 260 -19.74 1.35 8.95
CA ALA A 260 -18.90 0.22 9.35
C ALA A 260 -18.21 0.43 10.72
N GLY A 261 -18.49 1.52 11.42
CA GLY A 261 -17.92 1.84 12.73
C GLY A 261 -16.69 2.77 12.66
N GLY A 262 -16.35 3.30 11.51
CA GLY A 262 -15.32 4.31 11.36
C GLY A 262 -15.72 5.63 12.01
N GLY A 263 -14.71 6.44 12.37
CA GLY A 263 -14.90 7.77 12.95
C GLY A 263 -15.55 8.76 11.98
N ALA A 264 -15.85 9.97 12.49
CA ALA A 264 -16.32 11.06 11.65
C ALA A 264 -15.25 11.45 10.62
N VAL A 265 -15.66 11.67 9.37
CA VAL A 265 -14.78 12.09 8.26
C VAL A 265 -15.38 13.27 7.51
N ASP A 266 -14.49 14.08 6.93
CA ASP A 266 -14.85 15.21 6.07
C ASP A 266 -14.93 14.76 4.62
N SER A 267 -16.16 14.68 4.06
CA SER A 267 -16.38 14.26 2.67
C SER A 267 -15.68 15.18 1.66
N ALA A 268 -15.56 16.49 1.94
CA ALA A 268 -14.81 17.39 1.07
C ALA A 268 -13.31 17.01 1.06
N LEU A 269 -12.77 16.62 2.20
CA LEU A 269 -11.38 16.18 2.28
C LEU A 269 -11.15 14.84 1.58
N ILE A 270 -12.09 13.88 1.68
CA ILE A 270 -12.02 12.62 0.91
C ILE A 270 -12.01 12.93 -0.60
N ARG A 271 -12.87 13.81 -1.09
CA ARG A 271 -12.90 14.23 -2.51
C ARG A 271 -11.56 14.83 -2.94
N ARG A 272 -10.99 15.71 -2.12
CA ARG A 272 -9.70 16.36 -2.43
C ARG A 272 -8.57 15.33 -2.51
N PHE A 273 -8.48 14.41 -1.57
CA PHE A 273 -7.47 13.34 -1.63
C PHE A 273 -7.71 12.39 -2.81
N ALA A 274 -8.97 12.09 -3.17
CA ALA A 274 -9.27 11.35 -4.39
C ALA A 274 -8.80 12.09 -5.65
N GLY A 275 -9.01 13.40 -5.71
CA GLY A 275 -8.49 14.23 -6.79
C GLY A 275 -6.96 14.23 -6.87
N ILE A 276 -6.25 14.32 -5.73
CA ILE A 276 -4.79 14.23 -5.65
C ILE A 276 -4.31 12.87 -6.17
N GLU A 277 -4.97 11.79 -5.75
CA GLU A 277 -4.61 10.43 -6.18
C GLU A 277 -4.79 10.26 -7.69
N LEU A 278 -5.93 10.69 -8.25
CA LEU A 278 -6.14 10.67 -9.71
C LEU A 278 -5.06 11.49 -10.44
N TRP A 279 -4.75 12.69 -9.94
CA TRP A 279 -3.75 13.56 -10.56
C TRP A 279 -2.36 12.93 -10.56
N ARG A 280 -1.91 12.40 -9.41
CA ARG A 280 -0.60 11.75 -9.34
C ARG A 280 -0.48 10.52 -10.23
N ARG A 281 -1.56 9.76 -10.40
CA ARG A 281 -1.59 8.57 -11.29
C ARG A 281 -1.58 8.93 -12.77
N LEU A 282 -2.01 10.14 -13.12
CA LEU A 282 -2.01 10.63 -14.50
C LEU A 282 -0.71 11.34 -14.89
N PHE A 283 -0.02 11.96 -13.94
CA PHE A 283 1.16 12.82 -14.18
C PHE A 283 2.42 12.39 -13.42
N GLY A 284 2.32 11.47 -12.46
CA GLY A 284 3.44 11.00 -11.65
C GLY A 284 4.17 9.78 -12.22
N VAL A 285 5.16 9.29 -11.46
CA VAL A 285 6.01 8.15 -11.85
C VAL A 285 5.37 6.78 -11.70
N ALA A 286 4.25 6.68 -10.95
CA ALA A 286 3.51 5.44 -10.72
C ALA A 286 2.14 5.51 -11.43
N PRO A 287 2.09 5.35 -12.76
CA PRO A 287 0.86 5.48 -13.52
C PRO A 287 -0.16 4.38 -13.18
N LEU A 288 -1.40 4.59 -13.59
CA LEU A 288 -2.43 3.55 -13.54
C LEU A 288 -1.99 2.33 -14.36
N PRO A 289 -2.21 1.11 -13.88
CA PRO A 289 -1.90 -0.11 -14.64
C PRO A 289 -2.98 -0.42 -15.69
N VAL A 290 -3.44 0.62 -16.41
CA VAL A 290 -4.48 0.54 -17.45
C VAL A 290 -4.19 1.52 -18.56
N VAL A 291 -4.42 1.08 -19.79
CA VAL A 291 -4.31 1.95 -20.97
C VAL A 291 -5.59 2.80 -21.06
N LEU A 292 -5.42 4.11 -20.96
CA LEU A 292 -6.48 5.08 -21.11
C LEU A 292 -6.45 5.66 -22.54
N ASP A 293 -7.59 5.69 -23.21
CA ASP A 293 -7.74 6.50 -24.41
C ASP A 293 -7.70 8.00 -24.06
N HIS A 294 -7.48 8.85 -25.07
CA HIS A 294 -7.36 10.30 -24.87
C HIS A 294 -8.60 10.90 -24.21
N ARG A 295 -9.80 10.51 -24.65
CA ARG A 295 -11.06 11.04 -24.13
C ARG A 295 -11.26 10.72 -22.65
N ARG A 296 -10.97 9.48 -22.27
CA ARG A 296 -11.07 9.05 -20.86
C ARG A 296 -10.00 9.71 -20.01
N LYS A 297 -8.77 9.85 -20.53
CA LYS A 297 -7.70 10.56 -19.83
C LYS A 297 -8.06 12.01 -19.56
N ASP A 298 -8.56 12.73 -20.57
CA ASP A 298 -8.99 14.14 -20.44
C ASP A 298 -10.13 14.29 -19.45
N ALA A 299 -11.11 13.38 -19.47
CA ALA A 299 -12.21 13.37 -18.49
C ALA A 299 -11.71 13.15 -17.05
N LEU A 300 -10.77 12.24 -16.84
CA LEU A 300 -10.17 12.01 -15.52
C LEU A 300 -9.33 13.21 -15.04
N ILE A 301 -8.61 13.90 -15.93
CA ILE A 301 -7.88 15.13 -15.61
C ILE A 301 -8.85 16.23 -15.14
N ALA A 302 -9.93 16.45 -15.89
CA ALA A 302 -10.93 17.45 -15.54
C ALA A 302 -11.62 17.11 -14.20
N LEU A 303 -11.96 15.85 -13.98
CA LEU A 303 -12.54 15.36 -12.73
C LEU A 303 -11.56 15.55 -11.55
N ALA A 304 -10.30 15.13 -11.70
CA ALA A 304 -9.29 15.30 -10.65
C ALA A 304 -9.14 16.75 -10.24
N ALA A 305 -9.04 17.67 -11.22
CA ALA A 305 -8.97 19.11 -10.97
C ALA A 305 -10.23 19.63 -10.25
N GLY A 306 -11.42 19.16 -10.63
CA GLY A 306 -12.69 19.48 -9.96
C GLY A 306 -12.72 19.02 -8.50
N LEU A 307 -12.33 17.77 -8.24
CA LEU A 307 -12.29 17.19 -6.89
C LEU A 307 -11.28 17.89 -5.97
N ILE A 308 -10.12 18.30 -6.49
CA ILE A 308 -9.11 19.04 -5.72
C ILE A 308 -9.62 20.41 -5.28
N ARG A 309 -10.44 21.07 -6.12
CA ARG A 309 -10.99 22.40 -5.84
C ARG A 309 -12.25 22.37 -4.97
N ALA A 310 -12.95 21.22 -4.91
CA ALA A 310 -14.16 21.05 -4.10
C ALA A 310 -13.86 21.12 -2.60
#